data_364ba97c394e7082ef3a45dbcc4e0469
#
_entry.id   364ba97c394e7082ef3a45dbcc4e0469
#
_cell.length_a   1.000
_cell.length_b   1.000
_cell.length_c   1.000
_cell.angle_alpha   90.00
_cell.angle_beta   90.00
_cell.angle_gamma   90.00
#
_symmetry.space_group_name_H-M   'P 1'
#
loop_
_entity.id
_entity.type
_entity.pdbx_description
1 polymer ?
#
loop_
_entity_poly.entity_id
_entity_poly.type
_entity_poly.pdbx_seq_one_letter_code
_entity_poly.pdbx_strand_id
1 'polypeptide(L)' 'MRVYLFGYASDDFVGRVIVTPNERTVAELARQLVAWGLEPDRRGAITVRNESGEILEPADTIAQAGLSNGDIFTVERG' A
#
# COMPACT_ATOMS: atom_id res chain seq x y z
N MET A 1 15.64 -6.72 -1.04
CA MET A 1 15.93 -5.43 -1.69
C MET A 1 14.91 -4.40 -1.25
N ARG A 2 15.33 -3.20 -0.95
CA ARG A 2 14.42 -2.13 -0.53
C ARG A 2 13.90 -1.37 -1.75
N VAL A 3 12.63 -0.99 -1.66
CA VAL A 3 12.00 -0.14 -2.66
C VAL A 3 11.35 1.05 -1.96
N TYR A 4 11.23 2.15 -2.67
CA TYR A 4 10.45 3.29 -2.19
C TYR A 4 9.18 3.40 -3.02
N LEU A 5 8.07 3.66 -2.33
CA LEU A 5 6.76 3.71 -2.95
C LEU A 5 6.01 4.95 -2.44
N PHE A 6 5.07 5.40 -3.24
CA PHE A 6 4.19 6.51 -2.85
C PHE A 6 2.82 5.92 -2.52
N GLY A 7 2.40 6.06 -1.28
CA GLY A 7 1.13 5.53 -0.82
C GLY A 7 0.12 6.62 -0.56
N TYR A 8 -1.12 6.38 -0.99
CA TYR A 8 -2.24 7.29 -0.78
C TYR A 8 -3.40 6.51 -0.17
N ALA A 9 -4.07 7.11 0.81
CA ALA A 9 -5.39 6.63 1.22
C ALA A 9 -6.42 7.19 0.24
N SER A 10 -7.48 6.44 0.00
CA SER A 10 -8.48 6.82 -1.01
C SER A 10 -9.16 8.16 -0.73
N ASP A 11 -9.19 8.56 0.54
CA ASP A 11 -9.84 9.80 0.97
C ASP A 11 -8.83 10.88 1.37
N ASP A 12 -7.57 10.70 1.07
CA ASP A 12 -6.51 11.60 1.45
C ASP A 12 -5.77 12.07 0.19
N PHE A 13 -5.45 13.36 0.15
CA PHE A 13 -4.69 13.95 -0.95
C PHE A 13 -3.20 13.94 -0.72
N VAL A 14 -2.76 13.56 0.48
CA VAL A 14 -1.34 13.61 0.83
C VAL A 14 -0.73 12.24 0.64
N GLY A 15 0.15 12.12 -0.34
CA GLY A 15 0.93 10.92 -0.54
C GLY A 15 2.03 10.81 0.49
N ARG A 16 2.39 9.58 0.82
CA ARG A 16 3.49 9.31 1.74
C ARG A 16 4.51 8.42 1.08
N VAL A 17 5.77 8.74 1.31
CA VAL A 17 6.87 7.92 0.81
C VAL A 17 7.13 6.82 1.83
N ILE A 18 7.11 5.58 1.35
CA ILE A 18 7.38 4.42 2.19
C ILE A 18 8.59 3.71 1.61
N VAL A 19 9.59 3.48 2.46
CA VAL A 19 10.76 2.66 2.10
C VAL A 19 10.63 1.34 2.85
N THR A 20 10.62 0.26 2.11
CA THR A 20 10.36 -1.06 2.69
C THR A 20 11.06 -2.15 1.88
N PRO A 21 11.42 -3.28 2.53
CA PRO A 21 11.89 -4.43 1.77
C PRO A 21 10.80 -4.96 0.85
N ASN A 22 11.15 -5.31 -0.37
CA ASN A 22 10.17 -5.81 -1.32
C ASN A 22 9.72 -7.25 -1.04
N GLU A 23 10.32 -7.89 -0.06
CA GLU A 23 9.88 -9.20 0.44
C GLU A 23 8.66 -9.10 1.35
N ARG A 24 8.31 -7.92 1.82
CA ARG A 24 7.11 -7.73 2.62
C ARG A 24 5.87 -7.90 1.78
N THR A 25 4.79 -8.31 2.43
CA THR A 25 3.52 -8.51 1.73
C THR A 25 2.82 -7.18 1.50
N VAL A 26 1.91 -7.20 0.52
CA VAL A 26 1.03 -6.05 0.24
C VAL A 26 0.20 -5.71 1.48
N ALA A 27 -0.26 -6.73 2.22
CA ALA A 27 -1.02 -6.51 3.45
C ALA A 27 -0.21 -5.76 4.50
N GLU A 28 1.06 -6.10 4.65
CA GLU A 28 1.95 -5.41 5.59
C GLU A 28 2.20 -3.96 5.16
N LEU A 29 2.34 -3.74 3.86
CA LEU A 29 2.50 -2.40 3.31
C LEU A 29 1.29 -1.54 3.61
N ALA A 30 0.10 -2.08 3.42
CA ALA A 30 -1.15 -1.37 3.70
C ALA A 30 -1.26 -1.02 5.19
N ARG A 31 -0.92 -1.96 6.06
CA ARG A 31 -0.94 -1.72 7.51
C ARG A 31 0.02 -0.62 7.93
N GLN A 32 1.17 -0.57 7.31
CA GLN A 32 2.15 0.47 7.60
C GLN A 32 1.60 1.85 7.26
N LEU A 33 0.91 1.98 6.14
CA LEU A 33 0.30 3.24 5.75
C LEU A 33 -0.81 3.64 6.72
N VAL A 34 -1.64 2.71 7.12
CA VAL A 34 -2.71 2.94 8.09
C VAL A 34 -2.15 3.33 9.45
N ALA A 35 -1.08 2.66 9.88
CA ALA A 35 -0.45 2.91 11.17
C ALA A 35 0.14 4.32 11.28
N TRP A 36 0.41 4.99 10.15
CA TRP A 36 0.90 6.36 10.15
C TRP A 36 -0.20 7.40 10.33
N GLY A 37 -1.35 6.97 10.86
CA GLY A 37 -2.38 7.88 11.35
C GLY A 37 -3.33 8.41 10.32
N LEU A 38 -3.44 7.75 9.19
CA LEU A 38 -4.40 8.19 8.19
C LEU A 38 -5.82 8.00 8.67
N GLU A 39 -6.06 6.94 9.44
CA GLU A 39 -7.35 6.70 10.06
C GLU A 39 -7.23 5.69 11.19
N PRO A 40 -8.12 5.73 12.19
CA PRO A 40 -8.21 4.66 13.16
C PRO A 40 -8.54 3.35 12.46
N ASP A 41 -8.07 2.27 13.04
CA ASP A 41 -8.39 0.95 12.53
C ASP A 41 -9.89 0.75 12.56
N ARG A 42 -10.47 0.49 11.42
CA ARG A 42 -11.90 0.24 11.30
C ARG A 42 -12.11 -1.15 10.77
N ARG A 43 -13.27 -1.68 11.05
CA ARG A 43 -13.66 -2.95 10.49
C ARG A 43 -13.86 -2.81 8.99
N GLY A 44 -13.46 -3.82 8.26
CA GLY A 44 -13.61 -3.86 6.84
C GLY A 44 -12.31 -4.29 6.17
N ALA A 45 -12.44 -4.84 5.00
CA ALA A 45 -11.29 -5.26 4.24
C ALA A 45 -10.53 -4.05 3.70
N ILE A 46 -9.23 -4.13 3.77
CA ILE A 46 -8.36 -3.14 3.15
C ILE A 46 -8.05 -3.63 1.74
N THR A 47 -8.32 -2.80 0.76
CA THR A 47 -8.02 -3.09 -0.65
C THR A 47 -6.87 -2.20 -1.09
N VAL A 48 -5.87 -2.81 -1.69
CA VAL A 48 -4.72 -2.08 -2.24
C VAL A 48 -4.79 -2.15 -3.75
N ARG A 49 -4.69 -1.00 -4.40
CA ARG A 49 -4.65 -0.91 -5.86
C ARG A 49 -3.33 -0.35 -6.31
N ASN A 50 -2.87 -0.80 -7.47
CA ASN A 50 -1.70 -0.22 -8.11
C ASN A 50 -2.07 1.04 -8.90
N GLU A 51 -1.09 1.63 -9.56
CA GLU A 51 -1.27 2.85 -10.33
C GLU A 51 -2.28 2.67 -11.48
N SER A 52 -2.38 1.47 -12.01
CA SER A 52 -3.34 1.16 -13.07
C SER A 52 -4.75 0.88 -12.57
N GLY A 53 -4.95 0.87 -11.25
CA GLY A 53 -6.25 0.60 -10.65
C GLY A 53 -6.54 -0.86 -10.40
N GLU A 54 -5.59 -1.74 -10.63
CA GLU A 54 -5.77 -3.16 -10.39
C GLU A 54 -5.66 -3.49 -8.90
N ILE A 55 -6.53 -4.37 -8.42
CA ILE A 55 -6.51 -4.81 -7.03
C ILE A 55 -5.34 -5.78 -6.85
N LEU A 56 -4.51 -5.49 -5.84
CA LEU A 56 -3.36 -6.33 -5.53
C LEU A 56 -3.74 -7.39 -4.50
N GLU A 57 -3.14 -8.56 -4.64
CA GLU A 57 -3.37 -9.66 -3.71
C GLU A 57 -2.63 -9.39 -2.39
N PRO A 58 -3.33 -9.35 -1.24
CA PRO A 58 -2.69 -9.04 0.04
C PRO A 58 -1.59 -10.03 0.45
N ALA A 59 -1.70 -11.27 0.03
CA ALA A 59 -0.74 -12.31 0.37
C ALA A 59 0.53 -12.26 -0.48
N ASP A 60 0.49 -11.54 -1.59
CA ASP A 60 1.67 -11.39 -2.44
C ASP A 60 2.69 -10.47 -1.79
N THR A 61 3.95 -10.72 -2.06
CA THR A 61 4.99 -9.77 -1.72
C THR A 61 4.90 -8.54 -2.64
N ILE A 62 5.53 -7.46 -2.22
CA ILE A 62 5.61 -6.25 -3.03
C ILE A 62 6.24 -6.57 -4.39
N ALA A 63 7.27 -7.40 -4.40
CA ALA A 63 7.91 -7.82 -5.64
C ALA A 63 6.97 -8.63 -6.54
N GLN A 64 6.20 -9.54 -5.96
CA GLN A 64 5.23 -10.34 -6.71
C GLN A 64 4.10 -9.50 -7.27
N ALA A 65 3.73 -8.45 -6.55
CA ALA A 65 2.69 -7.53 -7.01
C ALA A 65 3.17 -6.59 -8.12
N GLY A 66 4.46 -6.61 -8.41
CA GLY A 66 5.02 -5.79 -9.48
C GLY A 66 5.29 -4.35 -9.09
N LEU A 67 5.30 -4.04 -7.81
CA LEU A 67 5.61 -2.71 -7.33
C LEU A 67 7.12 -2.51 -7.29
N SER A 68 7.58 -1.45 -7.89
CA SER A 68 9.00 -1.10 -7.94
C SER A 68 9.21 0.36 -7.54
N ASN A 69 10.46 0.77 -7.48
CA ASN A 69 10.82 2.11 -7.03
C ASN A 69 10.02 3.20 -7.75
N GLY A 70 9.40 4.06 -6.98
CA GLY A 70 8.63 5.19 -7.51
C GLY A 70 7.19 4.85 -7.87
N ASP A 71 6.77 3.62 -7.71
CA ASP A 71 5.40 3.25 -8.03
C ASP A 71 4.43 3.80 -6.99
N ILE A 72 3.20 4.04 -7.44
CA ILE A 72 2.13 4.57 -6.62
C ILE A 72 1.15 3.44 -6.30
N PHE A 73 0.70 3.39 -5.07
CA PHE A 73 -0.36 2.49 -4.68
C PHE A 73 -1.40 3.24 -3.86
N THR A 74 -2.63 2.76 -3.90
CA THR A 74 -3.75 3.36 -3.17
C THR A 74 -4.34 2.34 -2.22
N VAL A 75 -4.64 2.77 -1.02
CA VAL A 75 -5.28 1.94 0.00
C VAL A 75 -6.71 2.42 0.18
N GLU A 76 -7.65 1.50 0.04
CA GLU A 76 -9.07 1.77 0.24
C GLU A 76 -9.61 0.90 1.36
N ARG A 77 -10.54 1.45 2.12
CA ARG A 77 -11.30 0.72 3.11
C ARG A 77 -12.70 0.49 2.58
N GLY A 78 -13.04 -0.75 2.53
CA GLY A 78 -14.34 -1.12 2.00
C GLY A 78 -15.37 -1.39 3.05
#